data_7b26722613bcd0ee5807cdc277308553
#
_entry.id   7b26722613bcd0ee5807cdc277308553
#
_cell.length_a   1.000
_cell.length_b   1.000
_cell.length_c   1.000
_cell.angle_alpha   90.00
_cell.angle_beta   90.00
_cell.angle_gamma   90.00
#
_symmetry.space_group_name_H-M   'P 1'
#
loop_
_entity.id
_entity.type
_entity.pdbx_description
1 polymer ?
#
loop_
_entity_poly.entity_id
_entity_poly.type
_entity_poly.pdbx_seq_one_letter_code
_entity_poly.pdbx_strand_id
1 'polypeptide(L)'
;MASVSVDEAMRRAIELAARGLGTTSPNPVVGCVLLDADGEVVGEGFHAYAGGPHAEIVALAQAGDRAKGGTAVVTLEPCDHTGRTGPCSNALVQAQVARVVIAVPDPTPVAAGGAATLRAAGVRVDLGVRAAEAEQGNIAWLTAMRRGWPYVIWKYAATLDGRSAAADGTSMWITSEAARMDVHALRATVDAVLVGVGTVLADDPRLTVRNLRDGSLAIRQPLRVVVDSAGRTPADAQVRDGAARTWIATAAEVGAGPEGGVDLPALLAALHTRGVRAVLLEGGPRLAGAFLAAGLVDRVVGYLAPRLLGAGPAALVDAGVTTIAEAIDLEIIDVTQIGPDLRITASPRKREG
;
A
#
# COMPACT_ATOMS: atom_id res chain seq x y z
N MET A 1 2.89 -32.41 -18.24
CA MET A 1 3.66 -31.18 -17.81
C MET A 1 4.49 -31.57 -16.59
N ALA A 2 5.55 -30.86 -16.24
CA ALA A 2 6.37 -31.21 -15.06
C ALA A 2 5.61 -30.83 -13.79
N SER A 3 5.69 -31.67 -12.74
CA SER A 3 5.11 -31.34 -11.43
C SER A 3 5.82 -30.12 -10.84
N VAL A 4 5.03 -29.23 -10.25
CA VAL A 4 5.51 -27.95 -9.66
C VAL A 4 5.62 -28.14 -8.15
N SER A 5 6.74 -27.71 -7.57
CA SER A 5 6.89 -27.73 -6.11
C SER A 5 5.93 -26.72 -5.45
N VAL A 6 5.56 -27.00 -4.18
CA VAL A 6 4.74 -26.06 -3.38
C VAL A 6 5.42 -24.70 -3.24
N ASP A 7 6.74 -24.66 -3.17
CA ASP A 7 7.52 -23.41 -3.07
C ASP A 7 7.39 -22.55 -4.35
N GLU A 8 7.50 -23.18 -5.52
CA GLU A 8 7.29 -22.52 -6.82
C GLU A 8 5.85 -22.06 -7.01
N ALA A 9 4.88 -22.90 -6.61
CA ALA A 9 3.46 -22.55 -6.65
C ALA A 9 3.15 -21.35 -5.73
N MET A 10 3.77 -21.27 -4.53
CA MET A 10 3.60 -20.12 -3.64
C MET A 10 4.24 -18.86 -4.22
N ARG A 11 5.43 -18.95 -4.81
CA ARG A 11 6.04 -17.81 -5.51
C ARG A 11 5.11 -17.29 -6.63
N ARG A 12 4.54 -18.23 -7.41
CA ARG A 12 3.57 -17.87 -8.44
C ARG A 12 2.29 -17.23 -7.88
N ALA A 13 1.77 -17.73 -6.75
CA ALA A 13 0.62 -17.14 -6.07
C ALA A 13 0.92 -15.70 -5.60
N ILE A 14 2.13 -15.42 -5.11
CA ILE A 14 2.56 -14.06 -4.73
C ILE A 14 2.62 -13.13 -5.95
N GLU A 15 3.16 -13.58 -7.08
CA GLU A 15 3.16 -12.83 -8.34
C GLU A 15 1.73 -12.50 -8.82
N LEU A 16 0.80 -13.45 -8.69
CA LEU A 16 -0.61 -13.25 -9.02
C LEU A 16 -1.26 -12.24 -8.08
N ALA A 17 -1.02 -12.35 -6.76
CA ALA A 17 -1.55 -11.42 -5.78
C ALA A 17 -1.17 -9.97 -6.09
N ALA A 18 0.08 -9.73 -6.53
CA ALA A 18 0.58 -8.38 -6.86
C ALA A 18 -0.23 -7.69 -7.97
N ARG A 19 -0.90 -8.45 -8.85
CA ARG A 19 -1.77 -7.88 -9.91
C ARG A 19 -3.01 -7.19 -9.37
N GLY A 20 -3.41 -7.48 -8.11
CA GLY A 20 -4.54 -6.85 -7.43
C GLY A 20 -4.18 -5.53 -6.73
N LEU A 21 -2.90 -5.13 -6.69
CA LEU A 21 -2.48 -3.88 -6.04
C LEU A 21 -3.21 -2.68 -6.64
N GLY A 22 -3.75 -1.84 -5.77
CA GLY A 22 -4.47 -0.64 -6.16
C GLY A 22 -5.92 -0.86 -6.57
N THR A 23 -6.41 -2.09 -6.71
CA THR A 23 -7.81 -2.37 -7.14
C THR A 23 -8.64 -3.12 -6.11
N THR A 24 -8.00 -3.86 -5.21
CA THR A 24 -8.69 -4.71 -4.22
C THR A 24 -9.12 -3.96 -2.96
N SER A 25 -8.50 -2.83 -2.65
CA SER A 25 -8.77 -2.10 -1.40
C SER A 25 -10.28 -1.79 -1.23
N PRO A 26 -10.82 -1.94 -0.01
CA PRO A 26 -10.15 -2.15 1.28
C PRO A 26 -9.75 -3.61 1.59
N ASN A 27 -9.89 -4.54 0.64
CA ASN A 27 -9.52 -5.95 0.78
C ASN A 27 -8.02 -6.17 0.54
N PRO A 28 -7.46 -7.28 1.05
CA PRO A 28 -6.08 -7.67 0.78
C PRO A 28 -5.87 -8.06 -0.69
N VAL A 29 -4.62 -8.04 -1.13
CA VAL A 29 -4.22 -8.75 -2.34
C VAL A 29 -4.01 -10.22 -2.02
N VAL A 30 -4.65 -11.11 -2.77
CA VAL A 30 -4.57 -12.57 -2.59
C VAL A 30 -4.34 -13.23 -3.93
N GLY A 31 -3.46 -14.23 -3.94
CA GLY A 31 -3.24 -15.11 -5.07
C GLY A 31 -3.37 -16.57 -4.66
N CYS A 32 -3.85 -17.42 -5.56
CA CYS A 32 -4.05 -18.84 -5.35
C CYS A 32 -3.59 -19.63 -6.58
N VAL A 33 -2.87 -20.72 -6.34
CA VAL A 33 -2.50 -21.72 -7.34
C VAL A 33 -3.02 -23.09 -6.87
N LEU A 34 -3.73 -23.78 -7.75
CA LEU A 34 -4.20 -25.13 -7.52
C LEU A 34 -3.33 -26.15 -8.28
N LEU A 35 -2.85 -27.11 -7.54
CA LEU A 35 -2.16 -28.28 -8.06
C LEU A 35 -3.10 -29.48 -7.97
N ASP A 36 -3.13 -30.36 -8.98
CA ASP A 36 -3.83 -31.62 -8.89
C ASP A 36 -3.07 -32.64 -8.01
N ALA A 37 -3.57 -33.90 -7.94
CA ALA A 37 -2.98 -34.96 -7.16
C ALA A 37 -1.56 -35.35 -7.63
N ASP A 38 -1.22 -35.08 -8.89
CA ASP A 38 0.09 -35.36 -9.50
C ASP A 38 1.05 -34.15 -9.38
N GLY A 39 0.58 -33.01 -8.83
CA GLY A 39 1.35 -31.82 -8.64
C GLY A 39 1.43 -30.90 -9.89
N GLU A 40 0.55 -31.12 -10.90
CA GLU A 40 0.45 -30.23 -12.04
C GLU A 40 -0.45 -29.02 -11.72
N VAL A 41 -0.10 -27.85 -12.24
CA VAL A 41 -0.93 -26.62 -12.11
C VAL A 41 -2.21 -26.78 -12.92
N VAL A 42 -3.36 -26.73 -12.25
CA VAL A 42 -4.70 -26.87 -12.85
C VAL A 42 -5.56 -25.63 -12.72
N GLY A 43 -5.18 -24.69 -11.87
CA GLY A 43 -5.90 -23.44 -11.73
C GLY A 43 -5.04 -22.34 -11.10
N GLU A 44 -5.21 -21.11 -11.59
CA GLU A 44 -4.57 -19.91 -11.06
C GLU A 44 -5.63 -18.83 -10.85
N GLY A 45 -5.54 -18.09 -9.76
CA GLY A 45 -6.46 -17.01 -9.48
C GLY A 45 -5.82 -15.91 -8.63
N PHE A 46 -6.36 -14.72 -8.75
CA PHE A 46 -6.08 -13.63 -7.84
C PHE A 46 -7.33 -12.77 -7.62
N HIS A 47 -7.39 -12.08 -6.48
CA HIS A 47 -8.45 -11.13 -6.21
C HIS A 47 -8.21 -9.87 -7.04
N ALA A 48 -9.02 -9.66 -8.09
CA ALA A 48 -8.75 -8.64 -9.09
C ALA A 48 -9.25 -7.24 -8.70
N TYR A 49 -10.37 -7.15 -7.96
CA TYR A 49 -10.98 -5.88 -7.54
C TYR A 49 -11.92 -6.08 -6.34
N ALA A 50 -12.12 -5.02 -5.57
CA ALA A 50 -13.02 -5.04 -4.41
C ALA A 50 -14.45 -5.44 -4.80
N GLY A 51 -14.97 -6.49 -4.13
CA GLY A 51 -16.29 -7.06 -4.41
C GLY A 51 -16.34 -8.07 -5.55
N GLY A 52 -15.21 -8.33 -6.22
CA GLY A 52 -15.04 -9.44 -7.16
C GLY A 52 -14.82 -10.79 -6.47
N PRO A 53 -14.68 -11.88 -7.24
CA PRO A 53 -14.40 -13.20 -6.69
C PRO A 53 -13.03 -13.23 -6.00
N HIS A 54 -12.93 -14.04 -4.95
CA HIS A 54 -11.65 -14.28 -4.28
C HIS A 54 -10.74 -15.18 -5.13
N ALA A 55 -9.44 -15.14 -4.85
CA ALA A 55 -8.42 -15.86 -5.61
C ALA A 55 -8.70 -17.37 -5.69
N GLU A 56 -9.13 -17.97 -4.58
CA GLU A 56 -9.45 -19.39 -4.48
C GLU A 56 -10.63 -19.76 -5.40
N ILE A 57 -11.67 -18.91 -5.45
CA ILE A 57 -12.85 -19.14 -6.29
C ILE A 57 -12.47 -19.07 -7.78
N VAL A 58 -11.60 -18.11 -8.16
CA VAL A 58 -11.10 -18.00 -9.54
C VAL A 58 -10.28 -19.23 -9.92
N ALA A 59 -9.38 -19.67 -9.04
CA ALA A 59 -8.53 -20.84 -9.27
C ALA A 59 -9.37 -22.13 -9.34
N LEU A 60 -10.36 -22.31 -8.44
CA LEU A 60 -11.27 -23.46 -8.45
C LEU A 60 -12.13 -23.52 -9.73
N ALA A 61 -12.63 -22.38 -10.20
CA ALA A 61 -13.39 -22.33 -11.43
C ALA A 61 -12.57 -22.75 -12.67
N GLN A 62 -11.27 -22.50 -12.66
CA GLN A 62 -10.35 -22.93 -13.71
C GLN A 62 -10.00 -24.43 -13.59
N ALA A 63 -9.77 -24.89 -12.36
CA ALA A 63 -9.37 -26.29 -12.11
C ALA A 63 -10.51 -27.29 -12.36
N GLY A 64 -11.76 -26.91 -12.05
CA GLY A 64 -12.90 -27.82 -12.11
C GLY A 64 -12.66 -29.08 -11.26
N ASP A 65 -13.04 -30.24 -11.78
CA ASP A 65 -12.90 -31.54 -11.09
C ASP A 65 -11.45 -31.95 -10.82
N ARG A 66 -10.47 -31.34 -11.50
CA ARG A 66 -9.04 -31.62 -11.27
C ARG A 66 -8.53 -31.08 -9.92
N ALA A 67 -9.30 -30.23 -9.22
CA ALA A 67 -8.97 -29.79 -7.87
C ALA A 67 -9.07 -30.94 -6.83
N LYS A 68 -9.87 -31.96 -7.13
CA LYS A 68 -10.12 -33.08 -6.20
C LYS A 68 -8.84 -33.87 -5.88
N GLY A 69 -8.56 -34.04 -4.57
CA GLY A 69 -7.36 -34.70 -4.09
C GLY A 69 -6.08 -33.86 -4.23
N GLY A 70 -6.17 -32.68 -4.81
CA GLY A 70 -5.05 -31.78 -5.07
C GLY A 70 -4.67 -30.86 -3.90
N THR A 71 -3.82 -29.88 -4.19
CA THR A 71 -3.30 -28.92 -3.22
C THR A 71 -3.65 -27.49 -3.64
N ALA A 72 -4.29 -26.72 -2.75
CA ALA A 72 -4.44 -25.29 -2.90
C ALA A 72 -3.27 -24.57 -2.20
N VAL A 73 -2.61 -23.65 -2.93
CA VAL A 73 -1.49 -22.84 -2.42
C VAL A 73 -1.94 -21.39 -2.46
N VAL A 74 -2.09 -20.73 -1.30
CA VAL A 74 -2.71 -19.40 -1.17
C VAL A 74 -1.86 -18.48 -0.31
N THR A 75 -1.77 -17.21 -0.72
CA THR A 75 -0.90 -16.22 -0.06
C THR A 75 -1.44 -15.71 1.28
N LEU A 76 -2.75 -15.81 1.52
CA LEU A 76 -3.42 -15.43 2.76
C LEU A 76 -4.42 -16.51 3.14
N GLU A 77 -4.67 -16.69 4.44
CA GLU A 77 -5.64 -17.66 4.94
C GLU A 77 -7.01 -17.51 4.25
N PRO A 78 -7.60 -18.60 3.70
CA PRO A 78 -8.93 -18.57 3.10
C PRO A 78 -9.97 -18.08 4.10
N CYS A 79 -10.79 -17.13 3.68
CA CYS A 79 -11.81 -16.55 4.56
C CYS A 79 -12.84 -17.58 5.05
N ASP A 80 -13.33 -17.38 6.29
CA ASP A 80 -14.32 -18.26 6.94
C ASP A 80 -15.64 -17.53 7.29
N HIS A 81 -15.89 -16.38 6.68
CA HIS A 81 -17.13 -15.64 6.85
C HIS A 81 -17.99 -15.65 5.59
N THR A 82 -19.29 -15.58 5.76
CA THR A 82 -20.23 -15.42 4.65
C THR A 82 -20.32 -13.92 4.30
N GLY A 83 -19.76 -13.56 3.16
CA GLY A 83 -19.87 -12.22 2.58
C GLY A 83 -20.88 -12.21 1.43
N ARG A 84 -20.50 -11.61 0.29
CA ARG A 84 -21.28 -11.67 -0.96
C ARG A 84 -21.26 -13.08 -1.59
N THR A 85 -20.22 -13.84 -1.33
CA THR A 85 -20.06 -15.26 -1.67
C THR A 85 -19.87 -16.05 -0.36
N GLY A 86 -20.07 -17.37 -0.40
CA GLY A 86 -19.76 -18.22 0.74
C GLY A 86 -18.26 -18.22 1.07
N PRO A 87 -17.88 -18.74 2.28
CA PRO A 87 -16.48 -18.80 2.70
C PRO A 87 -15.61 -19.59 1.71
N CYS A 88 -14.38 -19.09 1.45
CA CYS A 88 -13.42 -19.80 0.61
C CYS A 88 -12.99 -21.13 1.22
N SER A 89 -12.91 -21.22 2.56
CA SER A 89 -12.69 -22.47 3.28
C SER A 89 -13.70 -23.57 2.87
N ASN A 90 -14.99 -23.23 2.85
CA ASN A 90 -16.04 -24.15 2.43
C ASN A 90 -15.96 -24.53 0.93
N ALA A 91 -15.62 -23.57 0.06
CA ALA A 91 -15.46 -23.84 -1.37
C ALA A 91 -14.32 -24.86 -1.62
N LEU A 92 -13.21 -24.74 -0.89
CA LEU A 92 -12.10 -25.68 -0.96
C LEU A 92 -12.48 -27.07 -0.43
N VAL A 93 -13.25 -27.14 0.67
CA VAL A 93 -13.79 -28.42 1.18
C VAL A 93 -14.72 -29.07 0.15
N GLN A 94 -15.64 -28.32 -0.43
CA GLN A 94 -16.57 -28.82 -1.46
C GLN A 94 -15.87 -29.31 -2.72
N ALA A 95 -14.76 -28.66 -3.10
CA ALA A 95 -13.89 -29.09 -4.19
C ALA A 95 -13.05 -30.34 -3.83
N GLN A 96 -13.14 -30.84 -2.59
CA GLN A 96 -12.44 -32.02 -2.09
C GLN A 96 -10.92 -31.94 -2.25
N VAL A 97 -10.31 -30.73 -2.05
CA VAL A 97 -8.86 -30.62 -2.00
C VAL A 97 -8.32 -31.40 -0.81
N ALA A 98 -7.19 -32.08 -0.99
CA ALA A 98 -6.58 -32.87 0.08
C ALA A 98 -5.70 -32.01 1.01
N ARG A 99 -5.17 -30.91 0.49
CA ARG A 99 -4.19 -30.07 1.19
C ARG A 99 -4.39 -28.60 0.87
N VAL A 100 -4.21 -27.73 1.86
CA VAL A 100 -4.12 -26.27 1.68
C VAL A 100 -2.82 -25.76 2.29
N VAL A 101 -2.05 -25.01 1.53
CA VAL A 101 -0.80 -24.36 1.96
C VAL A 101 -1.03 -22.85 2.01
N ILE A 102 -0.88 -22.27 3.18
CA ILE A 102 -1.16 -20.88 3.47
C ILE A 102 0.16 -20.17 3.81
N ALA A 103 0.45 -19.05 3.12
CA ALA A 103 1.64 -18.26 3.47
C ALA A 103 1.45 -17.51 4.78
N VAL A 104 0.37 -16.73 4.91
CA VAL A 104 0.13 -15.80 6.03
C VAL A 104 -1.26 -16.05 6.64
N PRO A 105 -1.39 -16.17 7.96
CA PRO A 105 -2.70 -16.20 8.63
C PRO A 105 -3.42 -14.85 8.47
N ASP A 106 -4.75 -14.88 8.39
CA ASP A 106 -5.55 -13.65 8.39
C ASP A 106 -5.57 -13.02 9.79
N PRO A 107 -5.11 -11.76 9.98
CA PRO A 107 -5.10 -11.12 11.29
C PRO A 107 -6.48 -10.62 11.74
N THR A 108 -7.49 -10.68 10.89
CA THR A 108 -8.81 -10.10 11.19
C THR A 108 -9.73 -11.10 11.87
N PRO A 109 -10.37 -10.75 13.00
CA PRO A 109 -11.30 -11.67 13.69
C PRO A 109 -12.49 -12.09 12.84
N VAL A 110 -12.85 -11.29 11.82
CA VAL A 110 -14.01 -11.53 10.96
C VAL A 110 -13.72 -12.59 9.89
N ALA A 111 -12.51 -12.60 9.32
CA ALA A 111 -12.18 -13.49 8.20
C ALA A 111 -11.32 -14.68 8.61
N ALA A 112 -10.62 -14.60 9.74
CA ALA A 112 -9.81 -15.70 10.29
C ALA A 112 -10.66 -16.93 10.63
N GLY A 113 -10.01 -18.08 10.69
CA GLY A 113 -10.64 -19.36 11.06
C GLY A 113 -10.71 -20.37 9.93
N GLY A 114 -10.41 -19.98 8.71
CA GLY A 114 -10.44 -20.87 7.55
C GLY A 114 -9.51 -22.08 7.70
N ALA A 115 -8.33 -21.89 8.28
CA ALA A 115 -7.40 -22.98 8.57
C ALA A 115 -7.99 -23.99 9.57
N ALA A 116 -8.74 -23.53 10.56
CA ALA A 116 -9.41 -24.42 11.53
C ALA A 116 -10.57 -25.18 10.88
N THR A 117 -11.41 -24.51 10.11
CA THR A 117 -12.52 -25.11 9.35
C THR A 117 -12.02 -26.18 8.38
N LEU A 118 -10.95 -25.90 7.63
CA LEU A 118 -10.32 -26.85 6.72
C LEU A 118 -9.81 -28.10 7.46
N ARG A 119 -9.12 -27.92 8.59
CA ARG A 119 -8.64 -29.05 9.41
C ARG A 119 -9.78 -29.88 9.98
N ALA A 120 -10.85 -29.22 10.46
CA ALA A 120 -12.04 -29.92 10.97
C ALA A 120 -12.73 -30.77 9.88
N ALA A 121 -12.64 -30.35 8.62
CA ALA A 121 -13.14 -31.09 7.46
C ALA A 121 -12.16 -32.18 6.96
N GLY A 122 -11.03 -32.42 7.65
CA GLY A 122 -10.05 -33.44 7.28
C GLY A 122 -9.03 -32.99 6.22
N VAL A 123 -9.00 -31.73 5.84
CA VAL A 123 -8.03 -31.16 4.89
C VAL A 123 -6.70 -30.92 5.61
N ARG A 124 -5.59 -31.38 5.05
CA ARG A 124 -4.26 -31.03 5.57
C ARG A 124 -3.97 -29.55 5.38
N VAL A 125 -3.53 -28.84 6.43
CA VAL A 125 -3.21 -27.42 6.37
C VAL A 125 -1.78 -27.17 6.85
N ASP A 126 -0.94 -26.67 5.95
CA ASP A 126 0.42 -26.23 6.24
C ASP A 126 0.48 -24.69 6.21
N LEU A 127 1.26 -24.09 7.12
CA LEU A 127 1.37 -22.63 7.27
C LEU A 127 2.82 -22.17 7.08
N GLY A 128 3.01 -20.93 6.63
CA GLY A 128 4.28 -20.22 6.68
C GLY A 128 5.19 -20.39 5.47
N VAL A 129 4.76 -21.08 4.41
CA VAL A 129 5.56 -21.20 3.18
C VAL A 129 5.69 -19.83 2.52
N ARG A 130 6.94 -19.33 2.35
CA ARG A 130 7.26 -17.98 1.86
C ARG A 130 6.52 -16.85 2.59
N ALA A 131 6.27 -16.99 3.90
CA ALA A 131 5.49 -16.04 4.68
C ALA A 131 6.04 -14.61 4.56
N ALA A 132 7.35 -14.42 4.71
CA ALA A 132 7.98 -13.11 4.66
C ALA A 132 7.77 -12.41 3.30
N GLU A 133 7.85 -13.15 2.18
CA GLU A 133 7.65 -12.62 0.84
C GLU A 133 6.17 -12.28 0.59
N ALA A 134 5.25 -13.14 1.02
CA ALA A 134 3.81 -12.89 0.94
C ALA A 134 3.39 -11.68 1.82
N GLU A 135 3.96 -11.55 3.02
CA GLU A 135 3.75 -10.38 3.89
C GLU A 135 4.24 -9.08 3.24
N GLN A 136 5.40 -9.09 2.59
CA GLN A 136 5.90 -7.91 1.86
C GLN A 136 4.97 -7.48 0.73
N GLY A 137 4.41 -8.43 -0.02
CA GLY A 137 3.44 -8.16 -1.08
C GLY A 137 2.13 -7.54 -0.57
N ASN A 138 1.77 -7.79 0.69
CA ASN A 138 0.50 -7.34 1.31
C ASN A 138 0.72 -6.45 2.55
N ILE A 139 1.92 -5.89 2.70
CA ILE A 139 2.38 -5.24 3.93
C ILE A 139 1.49 -4.09 4.38
N ALA A 140 0.99 -3.29 3.43
CA ALA A 140 0.14 -2.14 3.74
C ALA A 140 -1.18 -2.59 4.39
N TRP A 141 -1.83 -3.59 3.81
CA TRP A 141 -3.07 -4.13 4.35
C TRP A 141 -2.86 -4.82 5.69
N LEU A 142 -1.89 -5.74 5.77
CA LEU A 142 -1.59 -6.48 7.00
C LEU A 142 -1.26 -5.54 8.16
N THR A 143 -0.42 -4.52 7.91
CA THR A 143 -0.07 -3.53 8.91
C THR A 143 -1.28 -2.73 9.35
N ALA A 144 -2.10 -2.25 8.40
CA ALA A 144 -3.31 -1.49 8.71
C ALA A 144 -4.30 -2.30 9.55
N MET A 145 -4.49 -3.58 9.23
CA MET A 145 -5.40 -4.45 9.98
C MET A 145 -4.89 -4.80 11.38
N ARG A 146 -3.57 -5.00 11.55
CA ARG A 146 -2.94 -5.33 12.84
C ARG A 146 -2.94 -4.17 13.83
N ARG A 147 -2.90 -2.91 13.37
CA ARG A 147 -2.72 -1.74 14.23
C ARG A 147 -3.88 -0.72 14.24
N GLY A 148 -4.84 -0.82 13.31
CA GLY A 148 -6.00 0.06 13.26
C GLY A 148 -5.80 1.42 12.58
N TRP A 149 -4.68 1.65 11.89
CA TRP A 149 -4.45 2.83 11.04
C TRP A 149 -3.63 2.47 9.79
N PRO A 150 -3.74 3.28 8.69
CA PRO A 150 -3.11 2.99 7.40
C PRO A 150 -1.60 2.89 7.46
N TYR A 151 -1.03 2.13 6.53
CA TYR A 151 0.39 2.14 6.20
C TYR A 151 0.75 3.45 5.52
N VAL A 152 1.74 4.17 6.02
CA VAL A 152 2.14 5.49 5.55
C VAL A 152 3.44 5.41 4.76
N ILE A 153 3.37 5.79 3.49
CA ILE A 153 4.51 5.91 2.59
C ILE A 153 4.81 7.40 2.44
N TRP A 154 5.94 7.87 2.96
CA TRP A 154 6.41 9.22 2.67
C TRP A 154 7.18 9.24 1.36
N LYS A 155 6.65 9.97 0.38
CA LYS A 155 7.33 10.22 -0.89
C LYS A 155 7.83 11.65 -0.95
N TYR A 156 9.12 11.81 -1.32
CA TYR A 156 9.68 13.13 -1.61
C TYR A 156 10.48 13.12 -2.91
N ALA A 157 10.71 14.31 -3.46
CA ALA A 157 11.63 14.55 -4.56
C ALA A 157 12.63 15.62 -4.13
N ALA A 158 13.91 15.39 -4.39
CA ALA A 158 14.98 16.31 -4.04
C ALA A 158 16.11 16.27 -5.07
N THR A 159 16.94 17.31 -5.04
CA THR A 159 18.25 17.31 -5.69
C THR A 159 19.22 16.44 -4.91
N LEU A 160 20.37 16.11 -5.49
CA LEU A 160 21.41 15.32 -4.85
C LEU A 160 21.95 15.97 -3.54
N ASP A 161 21.88 17.29 -3.45
CA ASP A 161 22.21 18.06 -2.23
C ASP A 161 20.98 18.29 -1.31
N GLY A 162 19.89 17.52 -1.51
CA GLY A 162 18.75 17.43 -0.59
C GLY A 162 17.75 18.59 -0.65
N ARG A 163 17.70 19.37 -1.73
CA ARG A 163 16.79 20.52 -1.89
C ARG A 163 15.48 20.12 -2.58
N SER A 164 14.35 20.55 -2.02
CA SER A 164 13.02 20.34 -2.59
C SER A 164 12.52 21.51 -3.45
N ALA A 165 13.20 22.65 -3.42
CA ALA A 165 12.99 23.80 -4.28
C ALA A 165 14.27 24.63 -4.35
N ALA A 166 14.36 25.56 -5.31
CA ALA A 166 15.42 26.56 -5.39
C ALA A 166 15.22 27.66 -4.34
N ALA A 167 16.19 28.57 -4.20
CA ALA A 167 16.15 29.65 -3.22
C ALA A 167 14.99 30.66 -3.44
N ASP A 168 14.52 30.79 -4.68
CA ASP A 168 13.38 31.62 -5.06
C ASP A 168 12.02 30.90 -4.88
N GLY A 169 12.03 29.65 -4.40
CA GLY A 169 10.84 28.82 -4.20
C GLY A 169 10.39 28.02 -5.41
N THR A 170 11.03 28.16 -6.58
CA THR A 170 10.68 27.35 -7.75
C THR A 170 11.05 25.88 -7.53
N SER A 171 10.09 24.96 -7.79
CA SER A 171 10.24 23.51 -7.56
C SER A 171 9.99 22.67 -8.82
N MET A 172 9.44 23.22 -9.86
CA MET A 172 9.03 22.49 -11.07
C MET A 172 10.06 22.67 -12.19
N TRP A 173 10.72 21.60 -12.70
CA TRP A 173 10.63 20.22 -12.22
C TRP A 173 12.01 19.80 -11.73
N ILE A 174 12.10 19.33 -10.50
CA ILE A 174 13.37 18.80 -9.95
C ILE A 174 13.70 17.48 -10.61
N THR A 175 12.75 16.55 -10.64
CA THR A 175 12.92 15.21 -11.19
C THR A 175 12.42 15.10 -12.62
N SER A 176 12.87 14.09 -13.33
CA SER A 176 12.54 13.79 -14.72
C SER A 176 11.07 13.39 -14.91
N GLU A 177 10.62 13.36 -16.16
CA GLU A 177 9.30 12.84 -16.53
C GLU A 177 9.15 11.37 -16.14
N ALA A 178 10.19 10.55 -16.31
CA ALA A 178 10.19 9.14 -15.93
C ALA A 178 9.91 8.95 -14.43
N ALA A 179 10.55 9.74 -13.57
CA ALA A 179 10.28 9.71 -12.13
C ALA A 179 8.86 10.18 -11.80
N ARG A 180 8.34 11.20 -12.49
CA ARG A 180 6.95 11.64 -12.30
C ARG A 180 5.93 10.59 -12.76
N MET A 181 6.21 9.83 -13.83
CA MET A 181 5.38 8.69 -14.23
C MET A 181 5.38 7.59 -13.16
N ASP A 182 6.54 7.29 -12.59
CA ASP A 182 6.68 6.31 -11.49
C ASP A 182 5.89 6.75 -10.23
N VAL A 183 5.87 8.06 -9.92
CA VAL A 183 5.01 8.61 -8.85
C VAL A 183 3.52 8.40 -9.14
N HIS A 184 3.07 8.55 -10.39
CA HIS A 184 1.69 8.24 -10.75
C HIS A 184 1.38 6.73 -10.61
N ALA A 185 2.31 5.85 -10.94
CA ALA A 185 2.18 4.42 -10.68
C ALA A 185 2.09 4.15 -9.16
N LEU A 186 2.93 4.79 -8.35
CA LEU A 186 2.88 4.68 -6.89
C LEU A 186 1.53 5.18 -6.33
N ARG A 187 1.01 6.32 -6.80
CA ARG A 187 -0.33 6.82 -6.42
C ARG A 187 -1.45 5.84 -6.75
N ALA A 188 -1.32 5.09 -7.84
CA ALA A 188 -2.32 4.10 -8.24
C ALA A 188 -2.40 2.90 -7.27
N THR A 189 -1.37 2.66 -6.46
CA THR A 189 -1.32 1.53 -5.50
C THR A 189 -1.85 1.87 -4.11
N VAL A 190 -2.12 3.16 -3.82
CA VAL A 190 -2.58 3.61 -2.49
C VAL A 190 -4.06 4.01 -2.49
N ASP A 191 -4.63 4.15 -1.29
CA ASP A 191 -6.04 4.53 -1.12
C ASP A 191 -6.23 6.02 -0.93
N ALA A 192 -5.20 6.70 -0.41
CA ALA A 192 -5.23 8.14 -0.23
C ALA A 192 -3.87 8.77 -0.55
N VAL A 193 -3.91 9.98 -1.13
CA VAL A 193 -2.76 10.87 -1.26
C VAL A 193 -2.96 12.04 -0.30
N LEU A 194 -1.98 12.27 0.57
CA LEU A 194 -2.07 13.24 1.66
C LEU A 194 -1.03 14.34 1.51
N VAL A 195 -1.49 15.58 1.59
CA VAL A 195 -0.64 16.79 1.55
C VAL A 195 -1.03 17.75 2.67
N GLY A 196 -0.14 18.66 3.03
CA GLY A 196 -0.49 19.81 3.86
C GLY A 196 -1.06 20.96 3.04
N VAL A 197 -1.84 21.83 3.67
CA VAL A 197 -2.38 23.03 3.01
C VAL A 197 -1.28 23.94 2.44
N GLY A 198 -0.09 23.96 3.03
CA GLY A 198 1.05 24.70 2.47
C GLY A 198 1.43 24.27 1.05
N THR A 199 1.35 22.97 0.74
CA THR A 199 1.56 22.43 -0.60
C THR A 199 0.45 22.87 -1.56
N VAL A 200 -0.80 22.89 -1.08
CA VAL A 200 -1.93 23.37 -1.91
C VAL A 200 -1.76 24.86 -2.26
N LEU A 201 -1.38 25.68 -1.28
CA LEU A 201 -1.18 27.12 -1.48
C LEU A 201 0.03 27.45 -2.36
N ALA A 202 1.07 26.61 -2.35
CA ALA A 202 2.28 26.85 -3.13
C ALA A 202 2.18 26.31 -4.57
N ASP A 203 1.66 25.10 -4.74
CA ASP A 203 1.78 24.33 -5.98
C ASP A 203 0.43 24.08 -6.67
N ASP A 204 -0.70 24.34 -6.00
CA ASP A 204 -2.07 24.04 -6.43
C ASP A 204 -2.18 22.66 -7.14
N PRO A 205 -1.80 21.55 -6.48
CA PRO A 205 -1.66 20.25 -7.11
C PRO A 205 -3.02 19.57 -7.31
N ARG A 206 -3.18 18.82 -8.39
CA ARG A 206 -4.38 17.99 -8.64
C ARG A 206 -4.43 16.71 -7.79
N LEU A 207 -3.28 16.14 -7.42
CA LEU A 207 -3.12 14.87 -6.67
C LEU A 207 -3.86 13.68 -7.28
N THR A 208 -4.08 13.69 -8.59
CA THR A 208 -4.74 12.62 -9.33
C THR A 208 -3.74 11.61 -9.88
N VAL A 209 -4.22 10.41 -10.18
CA VAL A 209 -3.52 9.43 -11.02
C VAL A 209 -3.89 9.68 -12.47
N ARG A 210 -2.89 9.93 -13.32
CA ARG A 210 -3.08 10.19 -14.74
C ARG A 210 -1.92 9.68 -15.57
N ASN A 211 -2.18 9.43 -16.84
CA ASN A 211 -1.16 9.22 -17.83
C ASN A 211 -0.55 10.58 -18.21
N LEU A 212 0.75 10.76 -18.06
CA LEU A 212 1.41 12.05 -18.37
C LEU A 212 1.50 12.34 -19.87
N ARG A 213 1.35 11.32 -20.75
CA ARG A 213 1.45 11.50 -22.19
C ARG A 213 0.21 12.16 -22.80
N ASP A 214 -0.97 11.79 -22.33
CA ASP A 214 -2.26 12.25 -22.87
C ASP A 214 -3.16 12.95 -21.84
N GLY A 215 -2.73 13.02 -20.57
CA GLY A 215 -3.47 13.64 -19.47
C GLY A 215 -4.69 12.85 -19.00
N SER A 216 -4.97 11.66 -19.57
CA SER A 216 -6.13 10.84 -19.20
C SER A 216 -6.06 10.41 -17.73
N LEU A 217 -7.20 10.47 -17.04
CA LEU A 217 -7.33 10.04 -15.68
C LEU A 217 -7.46 8.51 -15.60
N ALA A 218 -6.81 7.91 -14.61
CA ALA A 218 -7.09 6.52 -14.26
C ALA A 218 -8.54 6.36 -13.76
N ILE A 219 -9.14 5.20 -14.03
CA ILE A 219 -10.53 4.89 -13.61
C ILE A 219 -10.67 4.98 -12.09
N ARG A 220 -9.70 4.43 -11.36
CA ARG A 220 -9.64 4.54 -9.89
C ARG A 220 -8.74 5.71 -9.50
N GLN A 221 -9.28 6.57 -8.65
CA GLN A 221 -8.54 7.68 -8.05
C GLN A 221 -8.43 7.47 -6.54
N PRO A 222 -7.27 7.72 -5.92
CA PRO A 222 -7.13 7.76 -4.47
C PRO A 222 -7.93 8.92 -3.87
N LEU A 223 -8.33 8.80 -2.61
CA LEU A 223 -8.85 9.92 -1.84
C LEU A 223 -7.77 11.00 -1.71
N ARG A 224 -8.08 12.24 -2.08
CA ARG A 224 -7.21 13.39 -1.84
C ARG A 224 -7.46 13.90 -0.42
N VAL A 225 -6.41 13.99 0.39
CA VAL A 225 -6.50 14.46 1.77
C VAL A 225 -5.62 15.69 1.94
N VAL A 226 -6.23 16.79 2.35
CA VAL A 226 -5.50 18.03 2.67
C VAL A 226 -5.51 18.22 4.19
N VAL A 227 -4.35 18.18 4.83
CA VAL A 227 -4.19 18.50 6.24
C VAL A 227 -4.18 20.02 6.39
N ASP A 228 -5.28 20.57 6.91
CA ASP A 228 -5.54 22.00 6.95
C ASP A 228 -6.21 22.40 8.26
N SER A 229 -5.41 22.58 9.31
CA SER A 229 -5.91 22.85 10.66
C SER A 229 -6.93 23.99 10.77
N ALA A 230 -6.79 25.03 9.93
CA ALA A 230 -7.56 26.26 10.02
C ALA A 230 -8.51 26.51 8.82
N GLY A 231 -8.65 25.55 7.89
CA GLY A 231 -9.54 25.67 6.74
C GLY A 231 -9.09 26.71 5.69
N ARG A 232 -7.79 26.82 5.44
CA ARG A 232 -7.21 27.81 4.50
C ARG A 232 -7.20 27.38 3.04
N THR A 233 -7.61 26.13 2.74
CA THR A 233 -7.65 25.59 1.37
C THR A 233 -8.59 26.41 0.50
N PRO A 234 -8.12 27.07 -0.57
CA PRO A 234 -8.95 27.90 -1.45
C PRO A 234 -10.14 27.12 -2.02
N ALA A 235 -11.25 27.83 -2.23
CA ALA A 235 -12.47 27.22 -2.79
C ALA A 235 -12.28 26.74 -4.24
N ASP A 236 -11.40 27.40 -4.99
CA ASP A 236 -11.04 27.16 -6.39
C ASP A 236 -9.80 26.29 -6.56
N ALA A 237 -9.20 25.80 -5.47
CA ALA A 237 -8.02 24.92 -5.52
C ALA A 237 -8.29 23.65 -6.37
N GLN A 238 -7.32 23.23 -7.20
CA GLN A 238 -7.44 22.08 -8.10
C GLN A 238 -7.74 20.76 -7.36
N VAL A 239 -7.39 20.64 -6.09
CA VAL A 239 -7.81 19.49 -5.27
C VAL A 239 -9.33 19.39 -5.08
N ARG A 240 -10.11 20.42 -5.44
CA ARG A 240 -11.58 20.47 -5.36
C ARG A 240 -12.27 20.31 -6.73
N ASP A 241 -11.55 20.04 -7.80
CA ASP A 241 -12.03 20.01 -9.20
C ASP A 241 -13.02 18.88 -9.55
N GLY A 242 -13.40 18.05 -8.61
CA GLY A 242 -14.30 16.91 -8.83
C GLY A 242 -13.68 15.68 -9.51
N ALA A 243 -12.44 15.74 -9.99
CA ALA A 243 -11.74 14.62 -10.65
C ALA A 243 -11.48 13.43 -9.71
N ALA A 244 -11.44 13.67 -8.40
CA ALA A 244 -11.36 12.65 -7.36
C ALA A 244 -12.07 13.14 -6.09
N ARG A 245 -12.42 12.21 -5.18
CA ARG A 245 -12.94 12.58 -3.86
C ARG A 245 -11.88 13.34 -3.07
N THR A 246 -12.29 14.38 -2.35
CA THR A 246 -11.38 15.19 -1.53
C THR A 246 -11.93 15.31 -0.10
N TRP A 247 -11.02 15.21 0.87
CA TRP A 247 -11.29 15.49 2.27
C TRP A 247 -10.31 16.55 2.77
N ILE A 248 -10.85 17.69 3.20
CA ILE A 248 -10.08 18.72 3.89
C ILE A 248 -10.17 18.42 5.37
N ALA A 249 -9.10 17.87 5.93
CA ALA A 249 -9.05 17.45 7.33
C ALA A 249 -8.64 18.63 8.21
N THR A 250 -9.60 19.19 8.95
CA THR A 250 -9.38 20.34 9.85
C THR A 250 -9.20 19.89 11.30
N ALA A 251 -8.57 20.72 12.13
CA ALA A 251 -8.45 20.45 13.56
C ALA A 251 -9.82 20.40 14.25
N ALA A 252 -10.81 21.15 13.76
CA ALA A 252 -12.18 21.12 14.29
C ALA A 252 -12.89 19.77 14.03
N GLU A 253 -12.60 19.12 12.89
CA GLU A 253 -13.21 17.83 12.52
C GLU A 253 -12.47 16.63 13.08
N VAL A 254 -11.14 16.66 13.06
CA VAL A 254 -10.28 15.50 13.40
C VAL A 254 -9.82 15.53 14.85
N GLY A 255 -9.59 16.72 15.38
CA GLY A 255 -8.95 16.98 16.67
C GLY A 255 -7.71 17.86 16.50
N ALA A 256 -7.42 18.65 17.52
CA ALA A 256 -6.22 19.48 17.58
C ALA A 256 -5.03 18.65 18.08
N GLY A 257 -3.98 18.64 17.30
CA GLY A 257 -2.69 18.09 17.69
C GLY A 257 -1.81 19.12 18.39
N PRO A 258 -0.55 18.76 18.69
CA PRO A 258 0.43 19.68 19.23
C PRO A 258 0.54 20.96 18.40
N GLU A 259 0.81 22.09 19.04
CA GLU A 259 0.99 23.42 18.40
C GLU A 259 -0.18 23.89 17.52
N GLY A 260 -1.40 23.38 17.76
CA GLY A 260 -2.60 23.76 17.00
C GLY A 260 -2.71 23.15 15.61
N GLY A 261 -1.87 22.18 15.29
CA GLY A 261 -1.99 21.34 14.10
C GLY A 261 -3.20 20.39 14.15
N VAL A 262 -3.35 19.55 13.13
CA VAL A 262 -4.29 18.42 13.16
C VAL A 262 -3.65 17.27 13.95
N ASP A 263 -4.44 16.57 14.77
CA ASP A 263 -4.02 15.34 15.43
C ASP A 263 -3.77 14.24 14.39
N LEU A 264 -2.50 13.92 14.12
CA LEU A 264 -2.10 12.98 13.07
C LEU A 264 -2.50 11.52 13.37
N PRO A 265 -2.36 10.99 14.60
CA PRO A 265 -2.93 9.70 14.98
C PRO A 265 -4.43 9.61 14.77
N ALA A 266 -5.20 10.62 15.21
CA ALA A 266 -6.64 10.68 15.01
C ALA A 266 -7.02 10.75 13.52
N LEU A 267 -6.26 11.51 12.71
CA LEU A 267 -6.42 11.57 11.25
C LEU A 267 -6.25 10.19 10.62
N LEU A 268 -5.20 9.46 10.98
CA LEU A 268 -4.95 8.11 10.45
C LEU A 268 -6.03 7.11 10.89
N ALA A 269 -6.50 7.17 12.14
CA ALA A 269 -7.62 6.35 12.61
C ALA A 269 -8.92 6.65 11.83
N ALA A 270 -9.22 7.93 11.59
CA ALA A 270 -10.36 8.35 10.79
C ALA A 270 -10.25 7.90 9.31
N LEU A 271 -9.05 7.87 8.73
CA LEU A 271 -8.80 7.32 7.40
C LEU A 271 -9.02 5.80 7.37
N HIS A 272 -8.55 5.07 8.38
CA HIS A 272 -8.77 3.63 8.50
C HIS A 272 -10.26 3.28 8.56
N THR A 273 -11.05 4.01 9.34
CA THR A 273 -12.51 3.86 9.43
C THR A 273 -13.19 4.12 8.07
N ARG A 274 -12.62 4.99 7.23
CA ARG A 274 -13.08 5.26 5.85
C ARG A 274 -12.64 4.19 4.84
N GLY A 275 -12.00 3.12 5.28
CA GLY A 275 -11.53 2.02 4.42
C GLY A 275 -10.15 2.23 3.82
N VAL A 276 -9.42 3.29 4.18
CA VAL A 276 -8.05 3.53 3.73
C VAL A 276 -7.10 2.57 4.43
N ARG A 277 -6.28 1.87 3.67
CA ARG A 277 -5.25 0.92 4.17
C ARG A 277 -3.83 1.40 3.90
N ALA A 278 -3.66 2.18 2.82
CA ALA A 278 -2.38 2.77 2.42
C ALA A 278 -2.54 4.27 2.14
N VAL A 279 -1.62 5.08 2.67
CA VAL A 279 -1.52 6.53 2.46
C VAL A 279 -0.19 6.86 1.82
N LEU A 280 -0.21 7.64 0.74
CA LEU A 280 0.96 8.29 0.17
C LEU A 280 1.04 9.72 0.70
N LEU A 281 1.97 9.98 1.60
CA LEU A 281 2.28 11.31 2.09
C LEU A 281 3.19 12.02 1.08
N GLU A 282 2.63 12.98 0.36
CA GLU A 282 3.34 13.87 -0.57
C GLU A 282 3.41 15.31 -0.03
N GLY A 283 3.30 15.45 1.28
CA GLY A 283 3.31 16.73 1.96
C GLY A 283 4.65 17.46 1.88
N GLY A 284 4.60 18.76 2.09
CA GLY A 284 5.79 19.58 2.23
C GLY A 284 6.65 19.15 3.44
N PRO A 285 7.89 19.69 3.53
CA PRO A 285 8.90 19.23 4.49
C PRO A 285 8.45 19.21 5.96
N ARG A 286 7.62 20.18 6.38
CA ARG A 286 7.10 20.27 7.77
C ARG A 286 6.11 19.16 8.11
N LEU A 287 5.17 18.88 7.20
CA LEU A 287 4.20 17.81 7.46
C LEU A 287 4.90 16.44 7.49
N ALA A 288 5.87 16.22 6.59
CA ALA A 288 6.71 15.03 6.62
C ALA A 288 7.49 14.91 7.93
N GLY A 289 8.07 16.03 8.42
CA GLY A 289 8.74 16.10 9.70
C GLY A 289 7.83 15.72 10.87
N ALA A 290 6.62 16.26 10.92
CA ALA A 290 5.64 15.94 11.95
C ALA A 290 5.26 14.44 11.95
N PHE A 291 5.07 13.83 10.77
CA PHE A 291 4.82 12.39 10.67
C PHE A 291 6.00 11.55 11.13
N LEU A 292 7.24 11.95 10.79
CA LEU A 292 8.47 11.27 11.23
C LEU A 292 8.69 11.42 12.73
N ALA A 293 8.54 12.65 13.27
CA ALA A 293 8.67 12.90 14.72
C ALA A 293 7.66 12.08 15.54
N ALA A 294 6.46 11.87 15.00
CA ALA A 294 5.43 11.05 15.63
C ALA A 294 5.60 9.52 15.38
N GLY A 295 6.64 9.08 14.65
CA GLY A 295 6.87 7.67 14.34
C GLY A 295 5.79 7.05 13.44
N LEU A 296 5.11 7.86 12.62
CA LEU A 296 3.97 7.46 11.80
C LEU A 296 4.33 7.10 10.35
N VAL A 297 5.59 7.17 9.96
CA VAL A 297 6.07 6.79 8.61
C VAL A 297 6.56 5.34 8.64
N ASP A 298 6.04 4.52 7.73
CA ASP A 298 6.43 3.12 7.60
C ASP A 298 7.43 2.88 6.47
N ARG A 299 7.34 3.70 5.42
CA ARG A 299 8.20 3.61 4.25
C ARG A 299 8.56 4.98 3.72
N VAL A 300 9.78 5.11 3.26
CA VAL A 300 10.29 6.31 2.59
C VAL A 300 10.56 5.96 1.15
N VAL A 301 10.09 6.78 0.21
CA VAL A 301 10.39 6.68 -1.23
C VAL A 301 10.94 8.02 -1.70
N GLY A 302 12.25 8.13 -1.76
CA GLY A 302 12.97 9.32 -2.20
C GLY A 302 13.35 9.26 -3.67
N TYR A 303 13.00 10.30 -4.42
CA TYR A 303 13.47 10.50 -5.80
C TYR A 303 14.57 11.55 -5.79
N LEU A 304 15.79 11.15 -6.11
CA LEU A 304 16.97 12.03 -6.12
C LEU A 304 17.35 12.36 -7.54
N ALA A 305 17.21 13.63 -7.91
CA ALA A 305 17.67 14.13 -9.20
C ALA A 305 19.18 14.40 -9.16
N PRO A 306 19.93 14.10 -10.23
CA PRO A 306 21.36 14.40 -10.35
C PRO A 306 21.58 15.89 -10.63
N ARG A 307 21.14 16.74 -9.70
CA ARG A 307 21.22 18.21 -9.73
C ARG A 307 21.70 18.73 -8.40
N LEU A 308 22.29 19.91 -8.41
CA LEU A 308 22.71 20.65 -7.22
C LEU A 308 22.10 22.05 -7.26
N LEU A 309 21.52 22.50 -6.16
CA LEU A 309 20.97 23.84 -6.02
C LEU A 309 21.76 24.70 -5.04
N GLY A 310 22.46 24.09 -4.07
CA GLY A 310 23.28 24.78 -3.06
C GLY A 310 22.47 25.54 -2.01
N ALA A 311 21.31 26.08 -2.38
CA ALA A 311 20.42 26.82 -1.50
C ALA A 311 18.94 26.45 -1.77
N GLY A 312 18.04 26.89 -0.89
CA GLY A 312 16.61 26.55 -0.95
C GLY A 312 16.17 25.59 0.17
N PRO A 313 14.87 25.31 0.29
CA PRO A 313 14.34 24.48 1.37
C PRO A 313 14.83 23.04 1.27
N ALA A 314 15.11 22.43 2.43
CA ALA A 314 15.42 21.03 2.54
C ALA A 314 14.15 20.17 2.28
N ALA A 315 14.33 18.92 1.85
CA ALA A 315 13.23 17.99 1.63
C ALA A 315 12.53 17.57 2.93
N LEU A 316 13.20 17.73 4.07
CA LEU A 316 12.71 17.41 5.40
C LEU A 316 13.07 18.54 6.38
N VAL A 317 12.10 18.93 7.23
CA VAL A 317 12.27 19.96 8.27
C VAL A 317 11.49 19.52 9.50
N ASP A 318 12.04 19.84 10.68
CA ASP A 318 11.38 19.66 12.00
C ASP A 318 10.96 18.19 12.31
N ALA A 319 11.84 17.23 12.01
CA ALA A 319 11.61 15.82 12.31
C ALA A 319 11.91 15.42 13.78
N GLY A 320 12.08 16.39 14.68
CA GLY A 320 12.39 16.15 16.09
C GLY A 320 13.82 15.68 16.35
N VAL A 321 14.72 15.78 15.36
CA VAL A 321 16.14 15.39 15.48
C VAL A 321 16.98 16.63 15.72
N THR A 322 17.70 16.67 16.84
CA THR A 322 18.55 17.81 17.23
C THR A 322 20.03 17.46 17.22
N THR A 323 20.37 16.19 17.36
CA THR A 323 21.76 15.69 17.35
C THR A 323 21.92 14.53 16.37
N ILE A 324 23.15 14.27 15.94
CA ILE A 324 23.42 13.13 15.06
C ILE A 324 23.08 11.77 15.70
N ALA A 325 23.17 11.68 17.03
CA ALA A 325 22.81 10.48 17.78
C ALA A 325 21.30 10.18 17.75
N GLU A 326 20.49 11.20 17.47
CA GLU A 326 19.01 11.08 17.33
C GLU A 326 18.58 10.84 15.88
N ALA A 327 19.52 10.74 14.95
CA ALA A 327 19.19 10.52 13.55
C ALA A 327 18.22 9.34 13.36
N ILE A 328 17.28 9.48 12.46
CA ILE A 328 16.35 8.41 12.08
C ILE A 328 17.07 7.51 11.09
N ASP A 329 17.53 6.36 11.56
CA ASP A 329 18.16 5.35 10.71
C ASP A 329 17.14 4.73 9.76
N LEU A 330 17.57 4.54 8.51
CA LEU A 330 16.79 3.89 7.49
C LEU A 330 17.46 2.57 7.06
N GLU A 331 16.65 1.55 6.86
CA GLU A 331 17.04 0.32 6.17
C GLU A 331 16.68 0.44 4.69
N ILE A 332 17.67 0.42 3.83
CA ILE A 332 17.46 0.48 2.36
C ILE A 332 16.90 -0.86 1.90
N ILE A 333 15.75 -0.81 1.23
CA ILE A 333 15.06 -1.98 0.65
C ILE A 333 15.42 -2.11 -0.82
N ASP A 334 15.43 -0.99 -1.56
CA ASP A 334 15.66 -0.97 -3.00
C ASP A 334 16.28 0.35 -3.44
N VAL A 335 17.15 0.28 -4.44
CA VAL A 335 17.68 1.43 -5.16
C VAL A 335 17.55 1.18 -6.65
N THR A 336 16.68 1.91 -7.30
CA THR A 336 16.39 1.76 -8.73
C THR A 336 16.67 3.05 -9.48
N GLN A 337 17.32 2.97 -10.64
CA GLN A 337 17.47 4.10 -11.54
C GLN A 337 16.19 4.29 -12.37
N ILE A 338 15.58 5.47 -12.30
CA ILE A 338 14.38 5.84 -13.04
C ILE A 338 14.70 7.00 -14.00
N GLY A 339 15.00 6.65 -15.24
CA GLY A 339 15.58 7.62 -16.18
C GLY A 339 16.92 8.13 -15.66
N PRO A 340 17.13 9.47 -15.53
CA PRO A 340 18.35 10.02 -14.93
C PRO A 340 18.33 10.03 -13.39
N ASP A 341 17.16 9.86 -12.74
CA ASP A 341 16.99 9.97 -11.29
C ASP A 341 17.21 8.63 -10.59
N LEU A 342 17.47 8.69 -9.28
CA LEU A 342 17.49 7.51 -8.40
C LEU A 342 16.22 7.50 -7.55
N ARG A 343 15.52 6.35 -7.53
CA ARG A 343 14.50 6.06 -6.54
C ARG A 343 15.11 5.21 -5.43
N ILE A 344 15.09 5.71 -4.21
CA ILE A 344 15.50 4.97 -3.01
C ILE A 344 14.26 4.63 -2.20
N THR A 345 14.03 3.34 -1.96
CA THR A 345 12.98 2.83 -1.08
C THR A 345 13.62 2.34 0.20
N ALA A 346 13.15 2.84 1.34
CA ALA A 346 13.69 2.48 2.64
C ALA A 346 12.60 2.44 3.72
N SER A 347 12.85 1.77 4.84
CA SER A 347 11.98 1.79 6.02
C SER A 347 12.73 2.39 7.21
N PRO A 348 12.08 3.25 8.02
CA PRO A 348 12.65 3.68 9.30
C PRO A 348 12.90 2.47 10.20
N ARG A 349 14.10 2.38 10.75
CA ARG A 349 14.40 1.38 11.77
C ARG A 349 13.68 1.73 13.06
N LYS A 350 12.95 0.77 13.62
CA LYS A 350 12.39 0.94 14.97
C LYS A 350 13.58 1.02 15.95
N ARG A 351 13.62 2.08 16.76
CA ARG A 351 14.55 2.11 17.88
C ARG A 351 14.13 0.99 18.83
N GLU A 352 15.03 0.06 19.10
CA GLU A 352 14.86 -0.86 20.22
C GLU A 352 14.93 0.00 21.49
N GLY A 353 13.79 0.10 22.19
CA GLY A 353 13.66 0.83 23.44
C GLY A 353 14.25 0.07 24.60
#